data_9ada7e1e50ca44b3e70fe848b5aeb129
#
_entry.id   9ada7e1e50ca44b3e70fe848b5aeb129
#
_cell.length_a   1.000
_cell.length_b   1.000
_cell.length_c   1.000
_cell.angle_alpha   90.00
_cell.angle_beta   90.00
_cell.angle_gamma   90.00
#
_symmetry.space_group_name_H-M   'P 1'
#
loop_
_entity.id
_entity.type
_entity.pdbx_description
1 polymer ?
#
loop_
_entity_poly.entity_id
_entity_poly.type
_entity_poly.pdbx_seq_one_letter_code
_entity_poly.pdbx_strand_id
1 'polypeptide(L)'
;DQIGQAGVPNYFGPQRFGRDAGNLDLALQPGGVKRLRREQRSFALSALRSALFNVYLAERVRQQIWTCELEGEARQSDRARGAAEADTSVFKPVLAAAGPLWGQGRGGSGGRAQALEDEVFGRFPGITKLLEQAGARFSRRPLCARLGELRWQHSGPELRLQFALGAGAFATTALHALCIVRDA
;
A
#
# COMPACT_ATOMS: atom_id res chain seq x y z
N ASP A 1 -14.74 19.13 0.88
CA ASP A 1 -15.46 17.85 1.06
C ASP A 1 -15.15 16.74 0.03
N GLN A 2 -14.47 17.03 -1.09
CA GLN A 2 -14.13 16.00 -2.09
C GLN A 2 -13.18 14.94 -1.54
N ILE A 3 -12.23 15.30 -0.69
CA ILE A 3 -11.23 14.36 -0.11
C ILE A 3 -11.89 13.39 0.88
N GLY A 4 -12.85 13.83 1.66
CA GLY A 4 -13.60 12.97 2.58
C GLY A 4 -14.38 11.86 1.86
N GLN A 5 -14.84 12.13 0.64
CA GLN A 5 -15.57 11.16 -0.19
C GLN A 5 -14.63 10.30 -1.06
N ALA A 6 -13.61 10.90 -1.66
CA ALA A 6 -12.67 10.22 -2.55
C ALA A 6 -11.60 9.40 -1.82
N GLY A 7 -11.27 9.76 -0.57
CA GLY A 7 -10.15 9.18 0.17
C GLY A 7 -8.79 9.67 -0.32
N VAL A 8 -7.73 8.99 0.11
CA VAL A 8 -6.35 9.27 -0.27
C VAL A 8 -5.64 8.02 -0.79
N PRO A 9 -4.60 8.15 -1.64
CA PRO A 9 -3.80 7.00 -2.06
C PRO A 9 -3.18 6.27 -0.85
N ASN A 10 -3.41 4.97 -0.75
CA ASN A 10 -3.09 4.13 0.42
C ASN A 10 -1.63 3.65 0.41
N TYR A 11 -0.67 4.56 0.26
CA TYR A 11 0.75 4.24 0.31
C TYR A 11 1.18 3.66 1.66
N PHE A 12 2.18 2.81 1.64
CA PHE A 12 2.95 2.52 2.86
C PHE A 12 3.83 3.71 3.21
N GLY A 13 3.76 4.16 4.45
CA GLY A 13 4.55 5.30 4.95
C GLY A 13 6.01 4.94 5.25
N PRO A 14 6.86 5.96 5.50
CA PRO A 14 8.30 5.79 5.77
C PRO A 14 8.60 4.80 6.87
N GLN A 15 7.80 4.77 7.94
CA GLN A 15 7.96 3.86 9.06
C GLN A 15 7.94 2.37 8.66
N ARG A 16 7.35 2.03 7.50
CA ARG A 16 7.33 0.66 6.96
C ARG A 16 8.70 0.21 6.48
N PHE A 17 9.51 1.15 6.07
CA PHE A 17 10.83 0.90 5.49
C PHE A 17 11.96 0.94 6.52
N GLY A 18 11.66 1.27 7.78
CA GLY A 18 12.63 1.44 8.85
C GLY A 18 13.28 2.83 8.81
N ARG A 19 14.13 3.10 9.80
CA ARG A 19 14.90 4.36 9.82
C ARG A 19 15.75 4.43 8.55
N ASP A 20 15.70 5.54 7.84
CA ASP A 20 16.46 5.80 6.61
C ASP A 20 16.32 4.69 5.55
N ALA A 21 15.13 4.09 5.47
CA ALA A 21 14.85 2.95 4.59
C ALA A 21 15.72 1.70 4.84
N GLY A 22 16.32 1.57 6.01
CA GLY A 22 17.28 0.50 6.35
C GLY A 22 16.78 -0.93 6.14
N ASN A 23 15.46 -1.17 6.19
CA ASN A 23 14.90 -2.48 5.86
C ASN A 23 14.99 -2.80 4.36
N LEU A 24 14.95 -1.80 3.47
CA LEU A 24 15.18 -1.98 2.04
C LEU A 24 16.66 -2.24 1.76
N ASP A 25 17.54 -1.45 2.38
CA ASP A 25 18.98 -1.61 2.22
C ASP A 25 19.42 -3.01 2.63
N LEU A 26 18.95 -3.51 3.79
CA LEU A 26 19.22 -4.88 4.24
C LEU A 26 18.80 -5.94 3.21
N ALA A 27 17.67 -5.72 2.53
CA ALA A 27 17.16 -6.66 1.53
C ALA A 27 17.97 -6.66 0.24
N LEU A 28 18.51 -5.50 -0.13
CA LEU A 28 19.22 -5.27 -1.40
C LEU A 28 20.74 -5.49 -1.31
N GLN A 29 21.29 -5.67 -0.12
CA GLN A 29 22.71 -5.95 0.07
C GLN A 29 23.15 -7.27 -0.58
N PRO A 30 24.45 -7.42 -0.91
CA PRO A 30 25.02 -8.67 -1.43
C PRO A 30 24.74 -9.86 -0.50
N GLY A 31 24.10 -10.91 -1.03
CA GLY A 31 23.58 -12.03 -0.26
C GLY A 31 22.17 -11.81 0.30
N GLY A 32 21.68 -10.57 0.31
CA GLY A 32 20.30 -10.19 0.54
C GLY A 32 19.65 -10.89 1.73
N VAL A 33 18.36 -11.11 1.63
CA VAL A 33 17.53 -11.72 2.70
C VAL A 33 17.98 -13.09 3.18
N LYS A 34 18.83 -13.82 2.42
CA LYS A 34 19.31 -15.17 2.81
C LYS A 34 20.26 -15.13 4.01
N ARG A 35 20.99 -14.01 4.20
CA ARG A 35 21.98 -13.85 5.29
C ARG A 35 21.36 -13.23 6.56
N LEU A 36 20.11 -12.76 6.47
CA LEU A 36 19.47 -12.09 7.58
C LEU A 36 18.89 -13.10 8.60
N ARG A 37 18.93 -12.72 9.87
CA ARG A 37 18.20 -13.42 10.94
C ARG A 37 16.69 -13.36 10.64
N ARG A 38 15.94 -14.33 11.18
CA ARG A 38 14.50 -14.50 10.88
C ARG A 38 13.69 -13.19 10.98
N GLU A 39 13.89 -12.43 12.03
CA GLU A 39 13.16 -11.17 12.25
C GLU A 39 13.54 -10.10 11.21
N GLN A 40 14.82 -9.85 11.02
CA GLN A 40 15.35 -8.91 10.03
C GLN A 40 14.88 -9.29 8.61
N ARG A 41 14.91 -10.59 8.31
CA ARG A 41 14.42 -11.12 7.03
C ARG A 41 12.94 -10.81 6.83
N SER A 42 12.11 -10.96 7.87
CA SER A 42 10.69 -10.64 7.81
C SER A 42 10.44 -9.15 7.51
N PHE A 43 11.16 -8.26 8.20
CA PHE A 43 11.07 -6.82 7.96
C PHE A 43 11.54 -6.43 6.56
N ALA A 44 12.68 -6.98 6.12
CA ALA A 44 13.26 -6.72 4.81
C ALA A 44 12.32 -7.16 3.66
N LEU A 45 11.77 -8.38 3.73
CA LEU A 45 10.80 -8.88 2.75
C LEU A 45 9.51 -8.05 2.74
N SER A 46 9.05 -7.67 3.94
CA SER A 46 7.87 -6.83 4.07
C SER A 46 8.09 -5.43 3.46
N ALA A 47 9.27 -4.84 3.66
CA ALA A 47 9.64 -3.57 3.07
C ALA A 47 9.71 -3.64 1.54
N LEU A 48 10.37 -4.65 0.96
CA LEU A 48 10.42 -4.86 -0.50
C LEU A 48 9.02 -4.98 -1.10
N ARG A 49 8.17 -5.76 -0.47
CA ARG A 49 6.79 -5.97 -0.90
C ARG A 49 5.98 -4.68 -0.88
N SER A 50 6.17 -3.88 0.18
CA SER A 50 5.53 -2.59 0.33
C SER A 50 6.04 -1.55 -0.68
N ALA A 51 7.34 -1.59 -1.01
CA ALA A 51 7.93 -0.73 -2.03
C ALA A 51 7.35 -1.04 -3.42
N LEU A 52 7.25 -2.31 -3.80
CA LEU A 52 6.62 -2.70 -5.07
C LEU A 52 5.15 -2.25 -5.15
N PHE A 53 4.40 -2.41 -4.05
CA PHE A 53 3.03 -1.91 -3.99
C PHE A 53 2.98 -0.39 -4.17
N ASN A 54 3.87 0.35 -3.53
CA ASN A 54 3.93 1.81 -3.67
C ASN A 54 4.24 2.22 -5.10
N VAL A 55 5.12 1.51 -5.80
CA VAL A 55 5.40 1.75 -7.23
C VAL A 55 4.17 1.51 -8.08
N TYR A 56 3.44 0.40 -7.85
CA TYR A 56 2.19 0.13 -8.56
C TYR A 56 1.13 1.20 -8.30
N LEU A 57 0.95 1.59 -7.03
CA LEU A 57 0.01 2.65 -6.67
C LEU A 57 0.41 4.00 -7.29
N ALA A 58 1.70 4.33 -7.33
CA ALA A 58 2.19 5.56 -7.97
C ALA A 58 1.84 5.59 -9.47
N GLU A 59 1.96 4.47 -10.17
CA GLU A 59 1.56 4.36 -11.56
C GLU A 59 0.04 4.55 -11.73
N ARG A 60 -0.78 3.95 -10.86
CA ARG A 60 -2.24 4.15 -10.84
C ARG A 60 -2.62 5.62 -10.58
N VAL A 61 -1.89 6.29 -9.68
CA VAL A 61 -2.08 7.73 -9.38
C VAL A 61 -1.68 8.58 -10.57
N ARG A 62 -0.53 8.30 -11.20
CA ARG A 62 -0.05 9.02 -12.39
C ARG A 62 -1.05 8.95 -13.55
N GLN A 63 -1.69 7.79 -13.72
CA GLN A 63 -2.74 7.58 -14.74
C GLN A 63 -4.13 8.06 -14.29
N GLN A 64 -4.29 8.58 -13.06
CA GLN A 64 -5.56 9.03 -12.48
C GLN A 64 -6.63 7.91 -12.38
N ILE A 65 -6.21 6.66 -12.21
CA ILE A 65 -7.07 5.46 -12.14
C ILE A 65 -6.97 4.70 -10.81
N TRP A 66 -6.41 5.32 -9.77
CA TRP A 66 -6.21 4.66 -8.47
C TRP A 66 -7.50 4.43 -7.67
N THR A 67 -8.58 5.14 -8.00
CA THR A 67 -9.93 4.96 -7.44
C THR A 67 -10.84 4.07 -8.30
N CYS A 68 -10.39 3.72 -9.50
CA CYS A 68 -11.19 2.97 -10.48
C CYS A 68 -10.85 1.48 -10.45
N GLU A 69 -11.86 0.61 -10.51
CA GLU A 69 -11.67 -0.81 -10.81
C GLU A 69 -11.31 -0.95 -12.30
N LEU A 70 -10.23 -1.67 -12.60
CA LEU A 70 -9.85 -1.96 -13.98
C LEU A 70 -10.52 -3.25 -14.47
N GLU A 71 -10.68 -3.35 -15.78
CA GLU A 71 -11.11 -4.60 -16.40
C GLU A 71 -10.20 -5.76 -15.99
N GLY A 72 -10.82 -6.85 -15.51
CA GLY A 72 -10.10 -8.01 -15.03
C GLY A 72 -9.41 -7.86 -13.69
N GLU A 73 -9.69 -6.81 -12.92
CA GLU A 73 -9.11 -6.62 -11.59
C GLU A 73 -9.64 -7.69 -10.61
N ALA A 74 -8.72 -8.46 -10.04
CA ALA A 74 -9.10 -9.44 -9.04
C ALA A 74 -9.51 -8.77 -7.74
N ARG A 75 -10.66 -9.16 -7.21
CA ARG A 75 -11.19 -8.65 -5.94
C ARG A 75 -10.42 -9.23 -4.76
N GLN A 76 -10.32 -8.45 -3.71
CA GLN A 76 -9.80 -8.95 -2.43
C GLN A 76 -10.70 -10.08 -1.95
N SER A 77 -10.12 -11.25 -1.64
CA SER A 77 -10.89 -12.40 -1.17
C SER A 77 -11.54 -12.09 0.18
N ASP A 78 -12.76 -12.63 0.40
CA ASP A 78 -13.51 -12.44 1.64
C ASP A 78 -12.75 -12.91 2.90
N ARG A 79 -11.76 -13.81 2.77
CA ARG A 79 -10.86 -14.20 3.86
C ARG A 79 -9.95 -13.07 4.38
N ALA A 80 -9.59 -12.13 3.52
CA ALA A 80 -8.84 -10.95 3.95
C ALA A 80 -9.74 -9.89 4.58
N ARG A 81 -11.05 -9.91 4.27
CA ARG A 81 -12.08 -9.10 4.94
C ARG A 81 -12.25 -9.49 6.40
N GLY A 82 -12.29 -10.78 6.73
CA GLY A 82 -12.56 -11.27 8.09
C GLY A 82 -11.56 -10.83 9.16
N ALA A 83 -10.33 -10.45 8.79
CA ALA A 83 -9.35 -9.89 9.73
C ALA A 83 -9.50 -8.36 9.92
N ALA A 84 -10.22 -7.68 9.01
CA ALA A 84 -10.45 -6.23 9.04
C ALA A 84 -11.86 -5.87 9.54
N GLU A 85 -12.76 -6.84 9.63
CA GLU A 85 -14.18 -6.64 9.98
C GLU A 85 -14.48 -6.54 11.48
N ALA A 86 -13.47 -6.64 12.35
CA ALA A 86 -13.70 -6.60 13.80
C ALA A 86 -14.23 -5.25 14.32
N ASP A 87 -14.28 -4.17 13.50
CA ASP A 87 -14.84 -2.87 13.92
C ASP A 87 -15.27 -1.97 12.74
N THR A 88 -16.13 -2.47 11.86
CA THR A 88 -16.49 -1.72 10.63
C THR A 88 -17.94 -1.27 10.55
N SER A 89 -18.56 -0.93 11.66
CA SER A 89 -19.92 -0.31 11.64
C SER A 89 -19.95 1.06 10.96
N VAL A 90 -18.80 1.73 10.78
CA VAL A 90 -18.70 3.08 10.21
C VAL A 90 -18.17 3.10 8.77
N PHE A 91 -17.48 2.06 8.30
CA PHE A 91 -16.83 2.05 7.00
C PHE A 91 -17.30 0.90 6.12
N LYS A 92 -18.39 1.08 5.37
CA LYS A 92 -18.63 0.19 4.21
C LYS A 92 -17.52 0.44 3.18
N PRO A 93 -16.68 -0.56 2.83
CA PRO A 93 -15.76 -0.40 1.73
C PRO A 93 -16.59 -0.20 0.47
N VAL A 94 -16.51 0.96 -0.15
CA VAL A 94 -16.83 1.07 -1.58
C VAL A 94 -15.85 0.13 -2.26
N LEU A 95 -16.31 -0.64 -3.23
CA LEU A 95 -15.52 -1.57 -4.05
C LEU A 95 -14.19 -0.90 -4.40
N ALA A 96 -13.19 -1.13 -3.58
CA ALA A 96 -11.95 -0.41 -3.68
C ALA A 96 -11.05 -1.22 -4.60
N ALA A 97 -10.66 -0.61 -5.70
CA ALA A 97 -9.55 -1.09 -6.50
C ALA A 97 -8.41 -1.54 -5.58
N ALA A 98 -7.86 -2.73 -5.80
CA ALA A 98 -6.88 -3.34 -4.93
C ALA A 98 -5.62 -3.72 -5.71
N GLY A 99 -4.47 -3.21 -5.27
CA GLY A 99 -3.17 -3.51 -5.87
C GLY A 99 -2.51 -4.76 -5.30
N PRO A 100 -1.60 -5.39 -6.06
CA PRO A 100 -0.88 -6.57 -5.63
C PRO A 100 0.13 -6.28 -4.53
N LEU A 101 0.13 -7.13 -3.51
CA LEU A 101 1.26 -7.36 -2.64
C LEU A 101 1.96 -8.63 -3.13
N TRP A 102 3.05 -8.47 -3.89
CA TRP A 102 3.70 -9.53 -4.64
C TRP A 102 4.17 -10.72 -3.79
N GLY A 103 4.08 -11.91 -4.32
CA GLY A 103 4.50 -13.16 -3.67
C GLY A 103 4.10 -14.39 -4.48
N GLN A 104 4.26 -15.57 -3.89
CA GLN A 104 3.84 -16.84 -4.48
C GLN A 104 2.32 -16.90 -4.66
N GLY A 105 1.91 -17.46 -5.77
CA GLY A 105 0.51 -17.61 -6.18
C GLY A 105 0.15 -16.64 -7.30
N ARG A 106 -0.99 -16.91 -7.93
CA ARG A 106 -1.50 -16.04 -9.00
C ARG A 106 -2.40 -14.96 -8.40
N GLY A 107 -2.25 -13.73 -8.89
CA GLY A 107 -3.06 -12.60 -8.46
C GLY A 107 -4.53 -12.65 -8.89
N GLY A 108 -4.86 -13.55 -9.81
CA GLY A 108 -6.22 -13.70 -10.34
C GLY A 108 -6.68 -12.53 -11.21
N SER A 109 -5.81 -11.59 -11.54
CA SER A 109 -6.11 -10.50 -12.48
C SER A 109 -6.12 -11.01 -13.92
N GLY A 110 -6.87 -10.33 -14.79
CA GLY A 110 -6.91 -10.51 -16.22
C GLY A 110 -6.96 -9.15 -16.94
N GLY A 111 -7.09 -9.17 -18.24
CA GLY A 111 -7.32 -7.96 -19.06
C GLY A 111 -6.35 -6.82 -18.77
N ARG A 112 -6.90 -5.61 -18.68
CA ARG A 112 -6.13 -4.38 -18.44
C ARG A 112 -5.41 -4.37 -17.09
N ALA A 113 -6.00 -4.94 -16.06
CA ALA A 113 -5.39 -5.00 -14.73
C ALA A 113 -4.11 -5.85 -14.75
N GLN A 114 -4.15 -7.03 -15.39
CA GLN A 114 -3.00 -7.90 -15.55
C GLN A 114 -1.90 -7.22 -16.37
N ALA A 115 -2.25 -6.58 -17.49
CA ALA A 115 -1.27 -5.89 -18.33
C ALA A 115 -0.52 -4.80 -17.56
N LEU A 116 -1.21 -4.02 -16.72
CA LEU A 116 -0.56 -3.00 -15.89
C LEU A 116 0.31 -3.64 -14.78
N GLU A 117 -0.14 -4.72 -14.17
CA GLU A 117 0.64 -5.46 -13.18
C GLU A 117 1.94 -5.99 -13.82
N ASP A 118 1.86 -6.60 -14.98
CA ASP A 118 3.02 -7.14 -15.73
C ASP A 118 3.98 -6.02 -16.15
N GLU A 119 3.46 -4.89 -16.62
CA GLU A 119 4.28 -3.72 -16.98
C GLU A 119 5.06 -3.19 -15.77
N VAL A 120 4.40 -2.98 -14.64
CA VAL A 120 5.02 -2.38 -13.45
C VAL A 120 6.00 -3.35 -12.79
N PHE A 121 5.58 -4.60 -12.55
CA PHE A 121 6.43 -5.56 -11.83
C PHE A 121 7.51 -6.16 -12.72
N GLY A 122 7.32 -6.20 -14.04
CA GLY A 122 8.33 -6.56 -15.01
C GLY A 122 9.58 -5.68 -15.00
N ARG A 123 9.48 -4.46 -14.44
CA ARG A 123 10.63 -3.57 -14.21
C ARG A 123 11.54 -4.04 -13.06
N PHE A 124 11.06 -4.97 -12.21
CA PHE A 124 11.73 -5.41 -10.99
C PHE A 124 11.86 -6.94 -10.88
N PRO A 125 12.35 -7.66 -11.93
CA PRO A 125 12.33 -9.13 -11.96
C PRO A 125 13.18 -9.77 -10.86
N GLY A 126 14.22 -9.10 -10.40
CA GLY A 126 15.05 -9.57 -9.28
C GLY A 126 14.29 -9.56 -7.95
N ILE A 127 13.49 -8.53 -7.70
CA ILE A 127 12.73 -8.39 -6.45
C ILE A 127 11.54 -9.33 -6.44
N THR A 128 10.80 -9.45 -7.53
CA THR A 128 9.65 -10.35 -7.65
C THR A 128 10.06 -11.80 -7.44
N LYS A 129 11.14 -12.25 -8.11
CA LYS A 129 11.71 -13.60 -7.95
C LYS A 129 12.19 -13.85 -6.50
N LEU A 130 12.83 -12.86 -5.87
CA LEU A 130 13.30 -12.96 -4.49
C LEU A 130 12.13 -13.15 -3.53
N LEU A 131 11.05 -12.39 -3.67
CA LEU A 131 9.86 -12.50 -2.84
C LEU A 131 9.19 -13.87 -2.98
N GLU A 132 9.08 -14.40 -4.19
CA GLU A 132 8.56 -15.74 -4.48
C GLU A 132 9.42 -16.81 -3.84
N GLN A 133 10.74 -16.77 -4.04
CA GLN A 133 11.68 -17.71 -3.47
C GLN A 133 11.73 -17.68 -1.93
N ALA A 134 11.45 -16.52 -1.35
CA ALA A 134 11.39 -16.35 0.09
C ALA A 134 10.06 -16.85 0.71
N GLY A 135 9.10 -17.29 -0.11
CA GLY A 135 7.80 -17.80 0.35
C GLY A 135 6.80 -16.71 0.74
N ALA A 136 7.00 -15.48 0.28
CA ALA A 136 6.00 -14.44 0.46
C ALA A 136 4.72 -14.84 -0.29
N ARG A 137 3.57 -14.84 0.39
CA ARG A 137 2.30 -15.18 -0.25
C ARG A 137 1.71 -13.98 -0.96
N PHE A 138 1.20 -14.20 -2.18
CA PHE A 138 0.46 -13.16 -2.90
C PHE A 138 -0.79 -12.75 -2.11
N SER A 139 -1.05 -11.46 -2.04
CA SER A 139 -2.29 -10.90 -1.50
C SER A 139 -2.58 -9.55 -2.17
N ARG A 140 -3.71 -8.95 -1.86
CA ARG A 140 -4.09 -7.63 -2.37
C ARG A 140 -4.31 -6.65 -1.23
N ARG A 141 -4.07 -5.39 -1.51
CA ARG A 141 -4.27 -4.27 -0.60
C ARG A 141 -5.10 -3.19 -1.30
N PRO A 142 -6.09 -2.58 -0.64
CA PRO A 142 -6.82 -1.44 -1.19
C PRO A 142 -5.87 -0.31 -1.61
N LEU A 143 -6.10 0.25 -2.80
CA LEU A 143 -5.32 1.38 -3.33
C LEU A 143 -5.74 2.71 -2.69
N CYS A 144 -6.96 2.76 -2.15
CA CYS A 144 -7.52 3.94 -1.50
C CYS A 144 -7.64 3.71 0.01
N ALA A 145 -7.23 4.70 0.81
CA ALA A 145 -7.55 4.80 2.23
C ALA A 145 -8.60 5.90 2.44
N ARG A 146 -9.68 5.58 3.15
CA ARG A 146 -10.71 6.55 3.49
C ARG A 146 -10.37 7.24 4.79
N LEU A 147 -10.67 8.52 4.84
CA LEU A 147 -10.60 9.33 6.05
C LEU A 147 -12.00 9.41 6.65
N GLY A 148 -12.21 8.67 7.75
CA GLY A 148 -13.45 8.77 8.48
C GLY A 148 -13.48 9.98 9.38
N GLU A 149 -14.65 10.58 9.56
CA GLU A 149 -14.87 11.69 10.49
C GLU A 149 -13.86 12.83 10.35
N LEU A 150 -13.45 13.14 9.11
CA LEU A 150 -12.48 14.20 8.86
C LEU A 150 -13.02 15.54 9.35
N ARG A 151 -12.36 16.09 10.37
CA ARG A 151 -12.60 17.44 10.91
C ARG A 151 -11.31 18.22 10.82
N TRP A 152 -11.43 19.50 10.54
CA TRP A 152 -10.29 20.39 10.49
C TRP A 152 -10.61 21.73 11.15
N GLN A 153 -9.62 22.34 11.75
CA GLN A 153 -9.68 23.64 12.34
C GLN A 153 -8.39 24.39 12.03
N HIS A 154 -8.53 25.62 11.55
CA HIS A 154 -7.40 26.51 11.28
C HIS A 154 -7.44 27.66 12.28
N SER A 155 -6.31 27.93 12.94
CA SER A 155 -6.16 29.03 13.88
C SER A 155 -4.74 29.61 13.78
N GLY A 156 -4.62 30.82 13.23
CA GLY A 156 -3.31 31.42 12.98
C GLY A 156 -2.42 30.53 12.08
N PRO A 157 -1.21 30.17 12.52
CA PRO A 157 -0.31 29.28 11.76
C PRO A 157 -0.65 27.78 11.93
N GLU A 158 -1.59 27.45 12.80
CA GLU A 158 -1.91 26.06 13.14
C GLU A 158 -3.06 25.51 12.30
N LEU A 159 -2.87 24.32 11.72
CA LEU A 159 -3.91 23.49 11.14
C LEU A 159 -4.07 22.24 11.98
N ARG A 160 -5.21 22.08 12.65
CA ARG A 160 -5.56 20.86 13.40
C ARG A 160 -6.43 19.97 12.54
N LEU A 161 -5.99 18.72 12.37
CA LEU A 161 -6.73 17.69 11.64
C LEU A 161 -7.09 16.54 12.58
N GLN A 162 -8.32 16.07 12.51
CA GLN A 162 -8.82 14.89 13.21
C GLN A 162 -9.52 13.99 12.21
N PHE A 163 -9.11 12.74 12.14
CA PHE A 163 -9.73 11.75 11.26
C PHE A 163 -9.48 10.33 11.77
N ALA A 164 -10.34 9.41 11.36
CA ALA A 164 -10.17 7.98 11.58
C ALA A 164 -9.63 7.30 10.32
N LEU A 165 -8.76 6.31 10.50
CA LEU A 165 -8.20 5.48 9.43
C LEU A 165 -8.49 4.01 9.69
N GLY A 166 -8.80 3.28 8.62
CA GLY A 166 -8.90 1.82 8.68
C GLY A 166 -7.56 1.16 9.00
N ALA A 167 -7.60 -0.07 9.54
CA ALA A 167 -6.42 -0.86 9.84
C ALA A 167 -5.50 -0.99 8.63
N GLY A 168 -4.20 -0.78 8.85
CA GLY A 168 -3.18 -0.85 7.80
C GLY A 168 -3.00 0.41 6.96
N ALA A 169 -3.80 1.47 7.12
CA ALA A 169 -3.53 2.78 6.56
C ALA A 169 -2.58 3.58 7.47
N PHE A 170 -1.87 4.55 6.89
CA PHE A 170 -0.85 5.33 7.60
C PHE A 170 -1.25 6.81 7.65
N ALA A 171 -1.34 7.36 8.86
CA ALA A 171 -1.70 8.77 9.06
C ALA A 171 -0.69 9.72 8.39
N THR A 172 0.59 9.38 8.43
CA THR A 172 1.65 10.16 7.78
C THR A 172 1.43 10.29 6.27
N THR A 173 1.06 9.21 5.58
CA THR A 173 0.77 9.25 4.13
C THR A 173 -0.53 9.99 3.83
N ALA A 174 -1.53 9.89 4.70
CA ALA A 174 -2.75 10.67 4.57
C ALA A 174 -2.46 12.18 4.71
N LEU A 175 -1.64 12.57 5.68
CA LEU A 175 -1.22 13.96 5.85
C LEU A 175 -0.43 14.48 4.64
N HIS A 176 0.51 13.71 4.09
CA HIS A 176 1.25 14.08 2.88
C HIS A 176 0.35 14.26 1.64
N ALA A 177 -0.77 13.51 1.59
CA ALA A 177 -1.75 13.68 0.51
C ALA A 177 -2.66 14.92 0.69
N LEU A 178 -2.82 15.39 1.93
CA LEU A 178 -3.66 16.54 2.28
C LEU A 178 -2.87 17.85 2.27
N CYS A 179 -1.62 17.81 2.68
CA CYS A 179 -0.78 18.97 2.93
C CYS A 179 0.65 18.73 2.45
N ILE A 180 1.35 19.80 2.11
CA ILE A 180 2.80 19.76 1.96
C ILE A 180 3.39 19.78 3.39
N VAL A 181 3.77 18.60 3.89
CA VAL A 181 4.43 18.47 5.18
C VAL A 181 5.93 18.69 4.97
N ARG A 182 6.50 19.65 5.71
CA ARG A 182 7.95 19.84 5.82
C ARG A 182 8.31 19.53 7.26
N ASP A 183 9.26 18.64 7.46
CA ASP A 183 9.84 18.41 8.79
C ASP A 183 10.65 19.67 9.17
N ALA A 184 10.45 20.11 10.40
CA ALA A 184 11.13 21.28 10.94
C ALA A 184 12.55 20.94 11.40
#